data_ca81d8b30a9dde67783371fc587e75b9
#
_entry.id   ca81d8b30a9dde67783371fc587e75b9
#
_cell.length_a   1.000
_cell.length_b   1.000
_cell.length_c   1.000
_cell.angle_alpha   90.00
_cell.angle_beta   90.00
_cell.angle_gamma   90.00
#
_symmetry.space_group_name_H-M   'P 1'
#
loop_
_entity.id
_entity.type
_entity.pdbx_description
1 polymer ?
#
loop_
_entity_poly.entity_id
_entity_poly.type
_entity_poly.pdbx_seq_one_letter_code
_entity_poly.pdbx_strand_id
1 'polypeptide(L)'
;MARQNSTAAVDRVSLSRRAALGGGLGLGLSLMAAATGLLAFPGGARGADAAQKVADHFASVKTMTGEFIQFGPNGEQTGGKFFIDRPGKLRFNYEAPSSVRVIADGKAVVIGNRKLRTWDLYPLNKTPLKLLLAERIDLSADMVRSVKEDPDLITIVLGNKSIFGDSTISLMFDPKSYELRQWTIRDAQGKDTSVMIFNVQTGVRFASNVFKVPYDQVHKRTRGGG
;
A
#
# COMPACT_ATOMS: atom_id res chain seq x y z
N MET A 1 -9.56 17.27 58.61
CA MET A 1 -8.14 17.30 59.04
C MET A 1 -7.30 17.40 57.81
N ALA A 2 -6.88 18.59 57.52
CA ALA A 2 -5.52 19.15 57.50
C ALA A 2 -4.76 18.68 56.23
N ARG A 3 -4.68 19.53 55.20
CA ARG A 3 -3.62 20.53 54.87
C ARG A 3 -2.23 19.85 54.72
N GLN A 4 -1.51 19.99 53.59
CA GLN A 4 -0.76 21.21 53.27
C GLN A 4 -0.23 21.19 51.84
N ASN A 5 -0.24 22.39 51.26
CA ASN A 5 0.48 22.97 50.15
C ASN A 5 2.00 22.81 50.24
N SER A 6 2.69 22.75 49.12
CA SER A 6 3.96 23.46 48.97
C SER A 6 4.19 23.92 47.54
N THR A 7 4.25 25.21 47.40
CA THR A 7 4.64 26.04 46.25
C THR A 7 6.11 26.41 46.42
N ALA A 8 6.93 26.39 45.40
CA ALA A 8 8.15 27.18 45.22
C ALA A 8 8.82 26.78 43.90
N ALA A 9 9.44 27.59 43.11
CA ALA A 9 9.60 29.04 42.97
C ALA A 9 10.25 29.24 41.60
N VAL A 10 9.87 30.33 41.00
CA VAL A 10 10.42 30.90 39.75
C VAL A 10 11.80 31.45 40.05
N ASP A 11 12.78 31.21 39.21
CA ASP A 11 14.00 32.03 39.22
C ASP A 11 14.28 32.58 37.81
N ARG A 12 14.13 33.88 37.70
CA ARG A 12 14.52 34.74 36.58
C ARG A 12 15.91 35.29 36.88
N VAL A 13 16.85 35.09 35.96
CA VAL A 13 18.09 35.87 36.00
C VAL A 13 18.21 36.71 34.74
N SER A 14 18.36 37.98 35.02
CA SER A 14 18.30 39.15 34.17
C SER A 14 19.59 39.41 33.38
N LEU A 15 19.37 40.15 32.29
CA LEU A 15 20.31 40.84 31.41
C LEU A 15 21.50 41.55 32.10
N SER A 16 22.64 41.56 31.45
CA SER A 16 23.61 42.65 31.56
C SER A 16 24.25 42.93 30.20
N ARG A 17 23.96 44.10 29.69
CA ARG A 17 24.68 44.77 28.59
C ARG A 17 25.95 45.42 29.14
N ARG A 18 27.09 45.29 28.48
CA ARG A 18 28.12 46.36 28.44
C ARG A 18 28.90 46.29 27.13
N ALA A 19 28.89 47.39 26.45
CA ALA A 19 29.63 47.75 25.28
C ALA A 19 31.09 48.09 25.63
N ALA A 20 32.01 47.81 24.74
CA ALA A 20 33.27 48.55 24.64
C ALA A 20 33.75 48.55 23.19
N LEU A 21 33.95 49.77 22.71
CA LEU A 21 34.53 50.11 21.41
C LEU A 21 36.05 49.85 21.43
N GLY A 22 36.64 49.44 20.29
CA GLY A 22 38.06 49.46 20.07
C GLY A 22 38.35 49.13 18.60
N GLY A 23 38.78 50.13 17.84
CA GLY A 23 39.02 50.07 16.40
C GLY A 23 40.34 49.40 15.99
N GLY A 24 40.40 49.04 14.74
CA GLY A 24 41.62 48.52 14.06
C GLY A 24 41.33 48.22 12.60
N LEU A 25 41.83 49.12 11.71
CA LEU A 25 41.85 48.92 10.26
C LEU A 25 42.73 47.71 9.89
N GLY A 26 42.24 46.86 9.04
CA GLY A 26 43.05 45.80 8.38
C GLY A 26 42.34 45.36 7.11
N LEU A 27 42.76 45.91 5.95
CA LEU A 27 42.37 45.41 4.64
C LEU A 27 42.95 44.02 4.44
N GLY A 28 42.10 43.03 4.20
CA GLY A 28 42.48 41.71 3.74
C GLY A 28 41.34 41.14 2.90
N LEU A 29 41.38 41.34 1.56
CA LEU A 29 40.50 40.66 0.61
C LEU A 29 40.90 39.18 0.60
N SER A 30 40.18 38.34 1.29
CA SER A 30 40.21 36.88 1.08
C SER A 30 38.91 36.46 0.44
N LEU A 31 38.94 36.23 -0.88
CA LEU A 31 37.88 35.52 -1.58
C LEU A 31 37.84 34.08 -1.05
N MET A 32 37.00 33.77 -0.08
CA MET A 32 36.59 32.41 0.21
C MET A 32 35.43 32.07 -0.71
N ALA A 33 35.72 31.34 -1.79
CA ALA A 33 34.75 30.61 -2.55
C ALA A 33 34.10 29.56 -1.63
N ALA A 34 32.93 29.85 -1.10
CA ALA A 34 32.10 28.87 -0.43
C ALA A 34 31.61 27.90 -1.49
N ALA A 35 32.33 26.79 -1.67
CA ALA A 35 31.83 25.62 -2.37
C ALA A 35 30.71 25.02 -1.51
N THR A 36 29.47 25.46 -1.71
CA THR A 36 28.30 24.75 -1.25
C THR A 36 28.19 23.44 -1.99
N GLY A 37 28.89 22.41 -1.48
CA GLY A 37 28.69 21.05 -1.92
C GLY A 37 27.24 20.65 -1.63
N LEU A 38 26.40 20.62 -2.66
CA LEU A 38 25.14 19.90 -2.61
C LEU A 38 25.50 18.42 -2.33
N LEU A 39 25.35 18.02 -1.07
CA LEU A 39 25.30 16.60 -0.72
C LEU A 39 24.00 16.05 -1.30
N ALA A 40 24.03 15.62 -2.55
CA ALA A 40 22.98 14.84 -3.14
C ALA A 40 22.92 13.50 -2.37
N PHE A 41 21.90 13.32 -1.56
CA PHE A 41 21.62 12.04 -0.92
C PHE A 41 21.26 11.01 -2.02
N PRO A 42 22.07 9.94 -2.20
CA PRO A 42 21.86 8.99 -3.30
C PRO A 42 20.67 8.03 -3.10
N GLY A 43 19.84 8.23 -2.05
CA GLY A 43 18.73 7.34 -1.74
C GLY A 43 17.56 7.39 -2.72
N GLY A 44 17.30 8.53 -3.35
CA GLY A 44 16.13 8.68 -4.24
C GLY A 44 16.28 7.97 -5.60
N ALA A 45 17.49 7.90 -6.15
CA ALA A 45 17.74 7.30 -7.46
C ALA A 45 17.64 5.76 -7.43
N ARG A 46 18.08 5.12 -6.36
CA ARG A 46 18.06 3.65 -6.21
C ARG A 46 16.62 3.14 -6.09
N GLY A 47 15.79 3.75 -5.22
CA GLY A 47 14.41 3.34 -5.07
C GLY A 47 13.57 3.50 -6.35
N ALA A 48 13.86 4.51 -7.18
CA ALA A 48 13.21 4.71 -8.48
C ALA A 48 13.59 3.60 -9.47
N ASP A 49 14.86 3.19 -9.53
CA ASP A 49 15.34 2.09 -10.39
C ASP A 49 14.72 0.75 -9.96
N ALA A 50 14.69 0.46 -8.67
CA ALA A 50 14.05 -0.75 -8.14
C ALA A 50 12.54 -0.79 -8.45
N ALA A 51 11.84 0.33 -8.26
CA ALA A 51 10.41 0.43 -8.58
C ALA A 51 10.15 0.20 -10.08
N GLN A 52 11.03 0.73 -10.96
CA GLN A 52 10.91 0.53 -12.40
C GLN A 52 11.07 -0.95 -12.78
N LYS A 53 12.09 -1.63 -12.25
CA LYS A 53 12.33 -3.07 -12.49
C LYS A 53 11.15 -3.92 -12.00
N VAL A 54 10.63 -3.61 -10.82
CA VAL A 54 9.41 -4.24 -10.29
C VAL A 54 8.24 -4.02 -11.24
N ALA A 55 8.01 -2.78 -11.71
CA ALA A 55 6.88 -2.48 -12.61
C ALA A 55 7.01 -3.20 -13.96
N ASP A 56 8.21 -3.36 -14.48
CA ASP A 56 8.48 -4.08 -15.73
C ASP A 56 8.24 -5.59 -15.55
N HIS A 57 8.76 -6.17 -14.47
CA HIS A 57 8.49 -7.57 -14.13
C HIS A 57 7.00 -7.82 -13.90
N PHE A 58 6.35 -6.98 -13.11
CA PHE A 58 4.90 -7.07 -12.86
C PHE A 58 4.08 -7.04 -14.15
N ALA A 59 4.43 -6.18 -15.11
CA ALA A 59 3.75 -6.09 -16.40
C ALA A 59 3.96 -7.34 -17.27
N SER A 60 5.07 -8.06 -17.11
CA SER A 60 5.37 -9.30 -17.85
C SER A 60 4.53 -10.48 -17.36
N VAL A 61 4.10 -10.48 -16.08
CA VAL A 61 3.33 -11.56 -15.45
C VAL A 61 1.84 -11.25 -15.55
N LYS A 62 1.17 -11.71 -16.60
CA LYS A 62 -0.28 -11.43 -16.81
C LYS A 62 -1.18 -12.37 -16.00
N THR A 63 -0.83 -13.63 -15.93
CA THR A 63 -1.63 -14.63 -15.23
C THR A 63 -0.83 -15.32 -14.16
N MET A 64 -1.46 -15.58 -13.01
CA MET A 64 -0.88 -16.34 -11.91
C MET A 64 -1.94 -17.06 -11.09
N THR A 65 -1.55 -18.16 -10.49
CA THR A 65 -2.34 -18.92 -9.51
C THR A 65 -1.41 -19.45 -8.43
N GLY A 66 -1.96 -19.83 -7.30
CA GLY A 66 -1.21 -20.36 -6.17
C GLY A 66 -2.09 -20.44 -4.93
N GLU A 67 -1.43 -20.43 -3.79
CA GLU A 67 -2.06 -20.47 -2.49
C GLU A 67 -1.87 -19.12 -1.79
N PHE A 68 -2.77 -18.79 -0.87
CA PHE A 68 -2.66 -17.57 -0.10
C PHE A 68 -3.02 -17.78 1.37
N ILE A 69 -2.47 -16.92 2.22
CA ILE A 69 -2.91 -16.69 3.59
C ILE A 69 -3.30 -15.21 3.68
N GLN A 70 -4.48 -14.95 4.24
CA GLN A 70 -4.98 -13.63 4.50
C GLN A 70 -5.10 -13.39 6.00
N PHE A 71 -4.62 -12.22 6.43
CA PHE A 71 -4.81 -11.67 7.76
C PHE A 71 -5.78 -10.51 7.65
N GLY A 72 -6.91 -10.63 8.32
CA GLY A 72 -7.92 -9.57 8.37
C GLY A 72 -7.62 -8.53 9.45
N PRO A 73 -8.45 -7.46 9.49
CA PRO A 73 -8.20 -6.30 10.35
C PRO A 73 -8.28 -6.59 11.84
N ASN A 74 -8.87 -7.69 12.26
CA ASN A 74 -8.96 -8.10 13.66
C ASN A 74 -8.00 -9.25 14.00
N GLY A 75 -7.04 -9.55 13.11
CA GLY A 75 -6.08 -10.63 13.27
C GLY A 75 -6.59 -12.02 12.87
N GLU A 76 -7.82 -12.11 12.32
CA GLU A 76 -8.33 -13.37 11.80
C GLU A 76 -7.48 -13.85 10.62
N GLN A 77 -7.14 -15.13 10.62
CA GLN A 77 -6.39 -15.77 9.56
C GLN A 77 -7.28 -16.70 8.74
N THR A 78 -7.22 -16.56 7.45
CA THR A 78 -7.88 -17.44 6.48
C THR A 78 -6.94 -17.73 5.34
N GLY A 79 -7.20 -18.77 4.55
CA GLY A 79 -6.36 -19.13 3.42
C GLY A 79 -7.15 -19.82 2.31
N GLY A 80 -6.46 -20.19 1.26
CA GLY A 80 -7.05 -20.89 0.12
C GLY A 80 -6.25 -20.74 -1.16
N LYS A 81 -6.94 -20.83 -2.30
CA LYS A 81 -6.34 -20.72 -3.63
C LYS A 81 -6.76 -19.43 -4.31
N PHE A 82 -5.81 -18.81 -4.99
CA PHE A 82 -6.06 -17.60 -5.78
C PHE A 82 -5.82 -17.84 -7.27
N PHE A 83 -6.48 -17.00 -8.07
CA PHE A 83 -6.37 -16.95 -9.52
C PHE A 83 -6.39 -15.49 -9.93
N ILE A 84 -5.40 -15.04 -10.70
CA ILE A 84 -5.29 -13.67 -11.23
C ILE A 84 -5.07 -13.74 -12.74
N ASP A 85 -5.85 -12.95 -13.48
CA ASP A 85 -5.69 -12.74 -14.93
C ASP A 85 -5.81 -11.22 -15.17
N ARG A 86 -4.67 -10.58 -15.28
CA ARG A 86 -4.60 -9.13 -15.50
C ARG A 86 -4.84 -8.77 -16.96
N PRO A 87 -5.53 -7.64 -17.21
CA PRO A 87 -6.06 -6.71 -16.23
C PRO A 87 -7.42 -7.12 -15.63
N GLY A 88 -7.59 -6.78 -14.36
CA GLY A 88 -8.89 -6.66 -13.71
C GLY A 88 -9.51 -7.94 -13.14
N LYS A 89 -9.02 -9.12 -13.46
CA LYS A 89 -9.66 -10.35 -13.03
C LYS A 89 -8.93 -11.02 -11.88
N LEU A 90 -9.70 -11.43 -10.87
CA LEU A 90 -9.22 -12.12 -9.69
C LEU A 90 -10.29 -13.06 -9.15
N ARG A 91 -9.87 -14.17 -8.58
CA ARG A 91 -10.72 -15.03 -7.77
C ARG A 91 -9.95 -15.57 -6.58
N PHE A 92 -10.57 -15.49 -5.40
CA PHE A 92 -10.16 -16.20 -4.20
C PHE A 92 -11.19 -17.26 -3.83
N ASN A 93 -10.72 -18.47 -3.67
CA ASN A 93 -11.47 -19.60 -3.12
C ASN A 93 -10.91 -19.87 -1.72
N TYR A 94 -11.62 -19.41 -0.71
CA TYR A 94 -11.25 -19.69 0.68
C TYR A 94 -11.57 -21.13 1.06
N GLU A 95 -10.69 -21.72 1.86
CA GLU A 95 -10.85 -23.06 2.43
C GLU A 95 -11.72 -23.03 3.69
N ALA A 96 -12.23 -24.21 4.05
CA ALA A 96 -12.98 -24.39 5.29
C ALA A 96 -12.14 -23.95 6.52
N PRO A 97 -12.79 -23.36 7.53
CA PRO A 97 -14.24 -23.19 7.71
C PRO A 97 -14.83 -21.97 7.00
N SER A 98 -14.03 -21.18 6.27
CA SER A 98 -14.52 -19.99 5.57
C SER A 98 -15.45 -20.36 4.42
N SER A 99 -16.58 -19.68 4.33
CA SER A 99 -17.52 -19.78 3.21
C SER A 99 -17.46 -18.59 2.26
N VAL A 100 -16.43 -17.74 2.43
CA VAL A 100 -16.23 -16.54 1.62
C VAL A 100 -15.69 -16.90 0.23
N ARG A 101 -16.05 -16.09 -0.75
CA ARG A 101 -15.50 -16.09 -2.10
C ARG A 101 -15.37 -14.66 -2.58
N VAL A 102 -14.25 -14.33 -3.17
CA VAL A 102 -14.03 -13.03 -3.81
C VAL A 102 -13.83 -13.25 -5.30
N ILE A 103 -14.54 -12.50 -6.14
CA ILE A 103 -14.42 -12.57 -7.59
C ILE A 103 -14.37 -11.14 -8.13
N ALA A 104 -13.37 -10.85 -8.97
CA ALA A 104 -13.34 -9.65 -9.80
C ALA A 104 -13.34 -10.04 -11.27
N ASP A 105 -14.13 -9.33 -12.10
CA ASP A 105 -14.29 -9.61 -13.54
C ASP A 105 -13.77 -8.50 -14.46
N GLY A 106 -13.07 -7.51 -13.87
CA GLY A 106 -12.58 -6.32 -14.54
C GLY A 106 -13.47 -5.08 -14.35
N LYS A 107 -14.74 -5.25 -13.97
CA LYS A 107 -15.71 -4.17 -13.72
C LYS A 107 -16.05 -4.03 -12.25
N ALA A 108 -16.31 -5.13 -11.60
CA ALA A 108 -16.72 -5.18 -10.21
C ALA A 108 -15.88 -6.20 -9.43
N VAL A 109 -15.81 -5.98 -8.11
CA VAL A 109 -15.40 -6.97 -7.11
C VAL A 109 -16.65 -7.41 -6.38
N VAL A 110 -16.86 -8.71 -6.29
CA VAL A 110 -17.99 -9.29 -5.57
C VAL A 110 -17.46 -10.16 -4.45
N ILE A 111 -17.93 -9.89 -3.24
CA ILE A 111 -17.64 -10.68 -2.04
C ILE A 111 -18.87 -11.49 -1.69
N GLY A 112 -18.80 -12.80 -1.80
CA GLY A 112 -19.90 -13.70 -1.51
C GLY A 112 -19.66 -14.53 -0.26
N ASN A 113 -20.70 -14.72 0.54
CA ASN A 113 -20.73 -15.71 1.62
C ASN A 113 -21.71 -16.82 1.25
N ARG A 114 -21.21 -18.01 0.95
CA ARG A 114 -22.03 -19.16 0.51
C ARG A 114 -22.99 -19.65 1.60
N LYS A 115 -22.57 -19.61 2.86
CA LYS A 115 -23.39 -20.04 4.01
C LYS A 115 -24.53 -19.09 4.27
N LEU A 116 -24.28 -17.78 4.19
CA LEU A 116 -25.29 -16.74 4.39
C LEU A 116 -26.06 -16.40 3.10
N ARG A 117 -25.64 -16.92 1.95
CA ARG A 117 -26.18 -16.60 0.62
C ARG A 117 -26.19 -15.09 0.34
N THR A 118 -25.15 -14.38 0.81
CA THR A 118 -25.01 -12.95 0.65
C THR A 118 -23.95 -12.64 -0.40
N TRP A 119 -24.14 -11.51 -1.11
CA TRP A 119 -23.22 -11.01 -2.12
C TRP A 119 -23.16 -9.49 -2.02
N ASP A 120 -21.97 -8.96 -1.80
CA ASP A 120 -21.70 -7.53 -1.79
C ASP A 120 -20.93 -7.18 -3.06
N LEU A 121 -21.34 -6.14 -3.77
CA LEU A 121 -20.76 -5.70 -5.03
C LEU A 121 -20.15 -4.32 -4.88
N TYR A 122 -18.89 -4.19 -5.29
CA TYR A 122 -18.13 -2.95 -5.30
C TYR A 122 -17.61 -2.68 -6.71
N PRO A 123 -17.72 -1.46 -7.25
CA PRO A 123 -17.06 -1.09 -8.50
C PRO A 123 -15.53 -1.22 -8.34
N LEU A 124 -14.87 -2.04 -9.18
CA LEU A 124 -13.43 -2.31 -9.07
C LEU A 124 -12.60 -1.02 -9.12
N ASN A 125 -13.02 -0.06 -9.96
CA ASN A 125 -12.33 1.23 -10.13
C ASN A 125 -12.41 2.16 -8.91
N LYS A 126 -13.21 1.81 -7.89
CA LYS A 126 -13.31 2.53 -6.61
C LYS A 126 -12.59 1.81 -5.47
N THR A 127 -11.90 0.73 -5.76
CA THR A 127 -11.14 -0.04 -4.77
C THR A 127 -9.65 -0.02 -5.08
N PRO A 128 -8.76 0.02 -4.05
CA PRO A 128 -7.31 -0.09 -4.28
C PRO A 128 -6.90 -1.43 -4.94
N LEU A 129 -7.76 -2.45 -4.90
CA LEU A 129 -7.53 -3.73 -5.57
C LEU A 129 -7.34 -3.56 -7.10
N LYS A 130 -7.91 -2.49 -7.70
CA LYS A 130 -7.67 -2.15 -9.11
C LYS A 130 -6.18 -2.00 -9.41
N LEU A 131 -5.38 -1.47 -8.46
CA LEU A 131 -3.94 -1.25 -8.65
C LEU A 131 -3.16 -2.56 -8.69
N LEU A 132 -3.53 -3.55 -7.88
CA LEU A 132 -2.99 -4.91 -7.96
C LEU A 132 -3.36 -5.60 -9.29
N LEU A 133 -4.54 -5.31 -9.80
CA LEU A 133 -5.07 -5.92 -11.02
C LEU A 133 -4.84 -5.07 -12.28
N ALA A 134 -4.03 -4.02 -12.20
CA ALA A 134 -3.61 -3.24 -13.35
C ALA A 134 -2.69 -4.06 -14.27
N GLU A 135 -2.63 -3.69 -15.54
CA GLU A 135 -1.70 -4.29 -16.50
C GLU A 135 -0.24 -3.99 -16.11
N ARG A 136 -0.01 -2.78 -15.58
CA ARG A 136 1.29 -2.29 -15.10
C ARG A 136 1.09 -1.49 -13.82
N ILE A 137 2.09 -1.47 -12.95
CA ILE A 137 2.12 -0.56 -11.79
C ILE A 137 2.29 0.87 -12.32
N ASP A 138 1.39 1.75 -11.91
CA ASP A 138 1.46 3.18 -12.22
C ASP A 138 2.42 3.86 -11.24
N LEU A 139 3.59 4.25 -11.75
CA LEU A 139 4.64 4.92 -10.97
C LEU A 139 4.54 6.45 -11.04
N SER A 140 3.42 7.01 -11.50
CA SER A 140 3.20 8.46 -11.49
C SER A 140 3.18 9.05 -10.06
N ALA A 141 3.55 10.31 -9.93
CA ALA A 141 3.71 10.97 -8.63
C ALA A 141 2.39 11.12 -7.84
N ASP A 142 1.25 11.11 -8.51
CA ASP A 142 -0.08 11.15 -7.89
C ASP A 142 -0.56 9.77 -7.41
N MET A 143 0.06 8.69 -7.89
CA MET A 143 -0.24 7.32 -7.48
C MET A 143 0.72 6.77 -6.44
N VAL A 144 2.03 7.05 -6.56
CA VAL A 144 3.05 6.56 -5.63
C VAL A 144 3.05 7.38 -4.33
N ARG A 145 2.86 6.72 -3.21
CA ARG A 145 2.99 7.33 -1.87
C ARG A 145 4.38 7.15 -1.30
N SER A 146 4.96 5.97 -1.48
CA SER A 146 6.35 5.69 -1.10
C SER A 146 6.88 4.48 -1.84
N VAL A 147 8.20 4.45 -1.99
CA VAL A 147 8.98 3.28 -2.40
C VAL A 147 10.04 3.05 -1.35
N LYS A 148 10.13 1.84 -0.85
CA LYS A 148 11.15 1.41 0.11
C LYS A 148 11.84 0.17 -0.40
N GLU A 149 13.16 0.20 -0.45
CA GLU A 149 14.02 -0.92 -0.81
C GLU A 149 14.78 -1.37 0.42
N ASP A 150 14.46 -2.54 0.93
CA ASP A 150 15.17 -3.24 2.00
C ASP A 150 15.93 -4.43 1.40
N PRO A 151 16.91 -5.01 2.11
CA PRO A 151 17.66 -6.18 1.63
C PRO A 151 16.78 -7.39 1.24
N ASP A 152 15.64 -7.54 1.90
CA ASP A 152 14.75 -8.69 1.77
C ASP A 152 13.43 -8.37 1.09
N LEU A 153 13.11 -7.08 0.86
CA LEU A 153 11.81 -6.67 0.38
C LEU A 153 11.84 -5.31 -0.33
N ILE A 154 11.19 -5.21 -1.49
CA ILE A 154 10.86 -3.93 -2.12
C ILE A 154 9.37 -3.67 -1.86
N THR A 155 9.06 -2.56 -1.22
CA THR A 155 7.68 -2.15 -0.92
C THR A 155 7.31 -0.90 -1.73
N ILE A 156 6.22 -0.99 -2.49
CA ILE A 156 5.63 0.15 -3.22
C ILE A 156 4.24 0.40 -2.64
N VAL A 157 4.05 1.58 -2.04
CA VAL A 157 2.75 2.01 -1.54
C VAL A 157 2.07 2.89 -2.58
N LEU A 158 0.89 2.49 -3.00
CA LEU A 158 0.09 3.16 -4.00
C LEU A 158 -1.23 3.65 -3.40
N GLY A 159 -1.72 4.78 -3.88
CA GLY A 159 -3.01 5.33 -3.51
C GLY A 159 -3.24 6.68 -4.16
N ASN A 160 -4.49 7.01 -4.41
CA ASN A 160 -4.90 8.31 -4.95
C ASN A 160 -6.15 8.76 -4.20
N LYS A 161 -6.03 9.86 -3.45
CA LYS A 161 -7.10 10.33 -2.56
C LYS A 161 -8.38 10.67 -3.31
N SER A 162 -8.26 11.19 -4.52
CA SER A 162 -9.42 11.55 -5.36
C SER A 162 -10.18 10.34 -5.88
N ILE A 163 -9.51 9.18 -6.00
CA ILE A 163 -10.09 7.95 -6.57
C ILE A 163 -10.50 6.98 -5.46
N PHE A 164 -9.65 6.76 -4.45
CA PHE A 164 -9.79 5.72 -3.44
C PHE A 164 -10.03 6.28 -2.02
N GLY A 165 -10.14 7.62 -1.88
CA GLY A 165 -10.17 8.26 -0.57
C GLY A 165 -8.83 8.07 0.16
N ASP A 166 -8.88 7.81 1.45
CA ASP A 166 -7.68 7.56 2.27
C ASP A 166 -7.18 6.09 2.19
N SER A 167 -7.83 5.26 1.36
CA SER A 167 -7.42 3.87 1.17
C SER A 167 -6.15 3.76 0.33
N THR A 168 -5.28 2.82 0.68
CA THR A 168 -4.01 2.54 -0.01
C THR A 168 -3.81 1.04 -0.23
N ILE A 169 -2.89 0.71 -1.13
CA ILE A 169 -2.37 -0.65 -1.26
C ILE A 169 -0.83 -0.61 -1.20
N SER A 170 -0.27 -1.47 -0.36
CA SER A 170 1.17 -1.73 -0.31
C SER A 170 1.45 -3.03 -1.06
N LEU A 171 2.27 -2.97 -2.10
CA LEU A 171 2.71 -4.14 -2.86
C LEU A 171 4.14 -4.47 -2.45
N MET A 172 4.41 -5.72 -2.11
CA MET A 172 5.68 -6.19 -1.57
C MET A 172 6.28 -7.26 -2.47
N PHE A 173 7.51 -7.04 -2.90
CA PHE A 173 8.20 -7.84 -3.91
C PHE A 173 9.53 -8.36 -3.41
N ASP A 174 9.91 -9.53 -3.88
CA ASP A 174 11.25 -10.06 -3.70
C ASP A 174 12.29 -9.18 -4.42
N PRO A 175 13.37 -8.74 -3.78
CA PRO A 175 14.32 -7.82 -4.40
C PRO A 175 15.24 -8.47 -5.46
N LYS A 176 15.27 -9.81 -5.54
CA LYS A 176 16.10 -10.54 -6.51
C LYS A 176 15.31 -10.98 -7.73
N SER A 177 14.09 -11.52 -7.52
CA SER A 177 13.23 -12.01 -8.59
C SER A 177 12.20 -11.00 -9.05
N TYR A 178 11.94 -9.93 -8.28
CA TYR A 178 10.86 -8.95 -8.46
C TYR A 178 9.46 -9.57 -8.46
N GLU A 179 9.32 -10.79 -7.98
CA GLU A 179 8.03 -11.46 -7.83
C GLU A 179 7.23 -10.87 -6.68
N LEU A 180 5.94 -10.71 -6.89
CA LEU A 180 5.00 -10.32 -5.83
C LEU A 180 4.95 -11.39 -4.75
N ARG A 181 5.16 -11.00 -3.49
CA ARG A 181 5.11 -11.89 -2.32
C ARG A 181 3.89 -11.62 -1.45
N GLN A 182 3.53 -10.36 -1.34
CA GLN A 182 2.47 -9.93 -0.42
C GLN A 182 1.86 -8.62 -0.92
N TRP A 183 0.63 -8.37 -0.53
CA TRP A 183 0.07 -7.01 -0.53
C TRP A 183 -0.76 -6.78 0.72
N THR A 184 -0.91 -5.50 1.08
CA THR A 184 -1.75 -5.05 2.19
C THR A 184 -2.65 -3.93 1.67
N ILE A 185 -3.95 -4.08 1.83
CA ILE A 185 -4.92 -3.01 1.61
C ILE A 185 -5.23 -2.38 2.95
N ARG A 186 -5.00 -1.07 3.06
CA ARG A 186 -5.46 -0.23 4.15
C ARG A 186 -6.72 0.46 3.72
N ASP A 187 -7.81 0.26 4.43
CA ASP A 187 -9.08 0.92 4.15
C ASP A 187 -9.10 2.37 4.67
N ALA A 188 -10.18 3.11 4.36
CA ALA A 188 -10.34 4.51 4.78
C ALA A 188 -10.43 4.70 6.31
N GLN A 189 -10.70 3.63 7.07
CA GLN A 189 -10.71 3.61 8.54
C GLN A 189 -9.34 3.24 9.12
N GLY A 190 -8.31 3.04 8.27
CA GLY A 190 -6.97 2.65 8.68
C GLY A 190 -6.82 1.16 9.03
N LYS A 191 -7.79 0.33 8.69
CA LYS A 191 -7.75 -1.10 8.94
C LYS A 191 -7.03 -1.83 7.82
N ASP A 192 -6.13 -2.73 8.19
CA ASP A 192 -5.30 -3.48 7.24
C ASP A 192 -5.87 -4.87 6.97
N THR A 193 -5.85 -5.25 5.69
CA THR A 193 -6.04 -6.62 5.24
C THR A 193 -4.83 -7.02 4.42
N SER A 194 -4.06 -7.99 4.90
CA SER A 194 -2.83 -8.46 4.26
C SER A 194 -3.03 -9.83 3.64
N VAL A 195 -2.48 -10.03 2.45
CA VAL A 195 -2.49 -11.30 1.74
C VAL A 195 -1.07 -11.67 1.36
N MET A 196 -0.60 -12.79 1.86
CA MET A 196 0.65 -13.44 1.45
C MET A 196 0.35 -14.52 0.44
N ILE A 197 1.17 -14.64 -0.61
CA ILE A 197 1.02 -15.67 -1.64
C ILE A 197 2.25 -16.57 -1.72
N PHE A 198 2.02 -17.83 -2.04
CA PHE A 198 3.06 -18.85 -2.14
C PHE A 198 2.65 -19.93 -3.13
N ASN A 199 3.58 -20.81 -3.50
CA ASN A 199 3.39 -21.84 -4.52
C ASN A 199 2.85 -21.26 -5.84
N VAL A 200 3.38 -20.08 -6.22
CA VAL A 200 2.91 -19.29 -7.35
C VAL A 200 3.34 -19.94 -8.67
N GLN A 201 2.38 -20.10 -9.57
CA GLN A 201 2.60 -20.48 -10.97
C GLN A 201 2.14 -19.35 -11.87
N THR A 202 2.96 -18.96 -12.83
CA THR A 202 2.69 -17.88 -13.79
C THR A 202 2.47 -18.43 -15.20
N GLY A 203 1.89 -17.61 -16.10
CA GLY A 203 1.65 -17.99 -17.49
C GLY A 203 0.54 -19.04 -17.67
N VAL A 204 -0.29 -19.27 -16.65
CA VAL A 204 -1.38 -20.24 -16.68
C VAL A 204 -2.55 -19.78 -17.54
N ARG A 205 -3.22 -20.74 -18.19
CA ARG A 205 -4.47 -20.47 -18.92
C ARG A 205 -5.67 -20.85 -18.07
N PHE A 206 -6.65 -19.96 -18.00
CA PHE A 206 -7.86 -20.18 -17.23
C PHE A 206 -9.06 -20.43 -18.15
N ALA A 207 -9.98 -21.28 -17.69
CA ALA A 207 -11.27 -21.45 -18.35
C ALA A 207 -12.10 -20.16 -18.20
N SER A 208 -12.95 -19.85 -19.16
CA SER A 208 -13.71 -18.60 -19.24
C SER A 208 -14.66 -18.34 -18.06
N ASN A 209 -15.04 -19.40 -17.35
CA ASN A 209 -15.95 -19.32 -16.21
C ASN A 209 -15.26 -19.06 -14.85
N VAL A 210 -13.91 -19.08 -14.80
CA VAL A 210 -13.15 -18.92 -13.54
C VAL A 210 -13.48 -17.58 -12.88
N PHE A 211 -13.60 -16.51 -13.65
CA PHE A 211 -13.84 -15.15 -13.16
C PHE A 211 -15.30 -14.69 -13.35
N LYS A 212 -16.23 -15.62 -13.58
CA LYS A 212 -17.63 -15.26 -13.79
C LYS A 212 -18.28 -14.83 -12.47
N VAL A 213 -18.72 -13.58 -12.44
CA VAL A 213 -19.51 -13.01 -11.34
C VAL A 213 -20.97 -13.48 -11.46
N PRO A 214 -21.59 -13.98 -10.37
CA PRO A 214 -22.98 -14.41 -10.38
C PRO A 214 -23.94 -13.21 -10.22
N TYR A 215 -24.03 -12.35 -11.22
CA TYR A 215 -24.84 -11.12 -11.18
C TYR A 215 -26.32 -11.36 -10.92
N ASP A 216 -26.87 -12.50 -11.37
CA ASP A 216 -28.23 -12.92 -11.09
C ASP A 216 -28.53 -13.09 -9.59
N GLN A 217 -27.54 -13.53 -8.82
CA GLN A 217 -27.63 -13.68 -7.36
C GLN A 217 -27.44 -12.36 -6.64
N VAL A 218 -26.54 -11.49 -7.14
CA VAL A 218 -26.30 -10.15 -6.61
C VAL A 218 -27.55 -9.27 -6.71
N HIS A 219 -28.21 -9.26 -7.87
CA HIS A 219 -29.38 -8.42 -8.13
C HIS A 219 -30.67 -8.87 -7.41
N LYS A 220 -30.82 -10.14 -7.09
CA LYS A 220 -32.00 -10.63 -6.34
C LYS A 220 -32.13 -10.00 -4.95
N ARG A 221 -31.04 -9.62 -4.31
CA ARG A 221 -31.04 -9.00 -2.99
C ARG A 221 -31.45 -7.53 -3.01
N THR A 222 -31.13 -6.79 -4.06
CA THR A 222 -31.49 -5.37 -4.21
C THR A 222 -33.01 -5.20 -4.44
N ARG A 223 -33.71 -6.23 -4.90
CA ARG A 223 -35.15 -6.22 -5.15
C ARG A 223 -36.01 -6.83 -4.05
N GLY A 224 -35.38 -7.55 -3.09
CA GLY A 224 -36.11 -8.27 -2.03
C GLY A 224 -36.04 -7.63 -0.64
N GLY A 225 -35.52 -6.41 -0.53
CA GLY A 225 -35.39 -5.64 0.71
C GLY A 225 -36.28 -4.39 0.64
N GLY A 226 -37.59 -4.58 0.52
CA GLY A 226 -38.62 -3.58 0.69
C GLY A 226 -39.61 -4.06 1.75
#